data_8019cf5a4167037775365c423cdd071c
#
_entry.id   8019cf5a4167037775365c423cdd071c
#
_cell.length_a   1.000
_cell.length_b   1.000
_cell.length_c   1.000
_cell.angle_alpha   90.00
_cell.angle_beta   90.00
_cell.angle_gamma   90.00
#
_symmetry.space_group_name_H-M   'P 1'
#
loop_
_entity.id
_entity.type
_entity.pdbx_description
1 polymer ?
#
loop_
_entity_poly.entity_id
_entity_poly.type
_entity_poly.pdbx_seq_one_letter_code
_entity_poly.pdbx_strand_id
1 'polypeptide(L)'
;NEDRSSSLTIQGVDGSTKGLNISRVTDWGSNNAVDISISEVESAVNELRNMASEFGNNYSIVQNREDFTENLINVLEEGSDKLTLADMNEESANMLALQTRQQLGINSLSLASQAAQAVLKLF
;
A
#
# COMPACT_ATOMS: atom_id res chain seq x y z
N ASN A 1 8.05 2.62 4.62
CA ASN A 1 8.83 3.82 4.97
C ASN A 1 8.27 4.38 6.28
N GLU A 2 9.01 4.24 7.38
CA GLU A 2 8.61 4.75 8.70
C GLU A 2 8.55 6.29 8.74
N ASP A 3 9.23 6.93 7.79
CA ASP A 3 9.25 8.38 7.65
C ASP A 3 8.09 8.84 6.75
N ARG A 4 7.08 9.45 7.36
CA ARG A 4 5.92 10.06 6.67
C ARG A 4 6.28 11.35 5.92
N SER A 5 7.55 11.73 5.88
CA SER A 5 8.03 12.93 5.18
C SER A 5 8.16 12.77 3.66
N SER A 6 8.09 11.53 3.14
CA SER A 6 8.16 11.29 1.70
C SER A 6 6.87 11.75 1.01
N SER A 7 6.89 12.94 0.47
CA SER A 7 5.77 13.54 -0.28
C SER A 7 6.22 13.92 -1.69
N LEU A 8 5.32 13.80 -2.65
CA LEU A 8 5.46 14.37 -3.99
C LEU A 8 4.54 15.58 -4.08
N THR A 9 5.12 16.76 -4.24
CA THR A 9 4.34 17.99 -4.43
C THR A 9 4.26 18.29 -5.92
N ILE A 10 3.05 18.32 -6.46
CA ILE A 10 2.78 18.71 -7.85
C ILE A 10 2.20 20.12 -7.82
N GLN A 11 2.89 21.05 -8.45
CA GLN A 11 2.41 22.42 -8.58
C GLN A 11 1.33 22.50 -9.65
N GLY A 12 0.21 23.14 -9.29
CA GLY A 12 -0.80 23.50 -10.27
C GLY A 12 -0.30 24.64 -11.16
N VAL A 13 -0.62 24.55 -12.45
CA VAL A 13 -0.24 25.57 -13.45
C VAL A 13 -1.47 26.26 -13.99
N ASP A 14 -1.35 27.55 -14.28
CA ASP A 14 -2.41 28.34 -14.91
C ASP A 14 -2.32 28.24 -16.44
N GLY A 15 -3.14 27.36 -17.03
CA GLY A 15 -3.26 27.19 -18.47
C GLY A 15 -4.20 28.18 -19.16
N SER A 16 -4.64 29.22 -18.47
CA SER A 16 -5.45 30.29 -19.11
C SER A 16 -4.61 31.15 -20.05
N THR A 17 -5.26 31.95 -20.86
CA THR A 17 -4.58 32.92 -21.75
C THR A 17 -3.69 33.89 -20.98
N LYS A 18 -4.04 34.19 -19.72
CA LYS A 18 -3.24 35.03 -18.83
C LYS A 18 -1.98 34.27 -18.33
N GLY A 19 -2.15 33.04 -17.91
CA GLY A 19 -1.04 32.19 -17.47
C GLY A 19 -0.04 31.88 -18.58
N LEU A 20 -0.53 31.77 -19.82
CA LEU A 20 0.28 31.53 -21.02
C LEU A 20 0.77 32.82 -21.71
N ASN A 21 0.54 33.98 -21.09
CA ASN A 21 0.92 35.30 -21.63
C ASN A 21 0.42 35.59 -23.05
N ILE A 22 -0.79 35.10 -23.39
CA ILE A 22 -1.41 35.37 -24.69
C ILE A 22 -2.22 36.67 -24.53
N SER A 23 -1.79 37.68 -25.27
CA SER A 23 -2.44 39.00 -25.28
C SER A 23 -3.62 39.03 -26.24
N ARG A 24 -4.64 39.81 -25.89
CA ARG A 24 -5.72 40.08 -26.85
C ARG A 24 -5.26 41.12 -27.88
N VAL A 25 -5.22 40.72 -29.13
CA VAL A 25 -4.95 41.63 -30.23
C VAL A 25 -6.14 42.57 -30.42
N THR A 26 -5.89 43.86 -30.45
CA THR A 26 -6.90 44.89 -30.66
C THR A 26 -6.94 45.40 -32.10
N ASP A 27 -5.87 45.22 -32.87
CA ASP A 27 -5.74 45.63 -34.25
C ASP A 27 -4.99 44.58 -35.09
N TRP A 28 -5.65 44.04 -36.10
CA TRP A 28 -5.09 43.08 -37.05
C TRP A 28 -4.61 43.74 -38.37
N GLY A 29 -4.65 45.08 -38.43
CA GLY A 29 -4.27 45.85 -39.61
C GLY A 29 -2.77 46.00 -39.83
N SER A 30 -1.94 45.56 -38.89
CA SER A 30 -0.49 45.68 -38.96
C SER A 30 0.18 44.30 -38.97
N ASN A 31 1.11 44.08 -39.91
CA ASN A 31 1.92 42.85 -39.95
C ASN A 31 2.64 42.59 -38.62
N ASN A 32 3.11 43.64 -37.98
CA ASN A 32 3.79 43.52 -36.66
C ASN A 32 2.85 42.98 -35.58
N ALA A 33 1.58 43.36 -35.55
CA ALA A 33 0.61 42.84 -34.59
C ALA A 33 0.32 41.34 -34.80
N VAL A 34 0.28 40.92 -36.09
CA VAL A 34 0.14 39.51 -36.47
C VAL A 34 1.37 38.70 -36.04
N ASP A 35 2.58 39.19 -36.30
CA ASP A 35 3.83 38.52 -35.94
C ASP A 35 3.98 38.35 -34.43
N ILE A 36 3.61 39.37 -33.66
CA ILE A 36 3.58 39.28 -32.17
C ILE A 36 2.61 38.20 -31.72
N SER A 37 1.40 38.14 -32.27
CA SER A 37 0.40 37.17 -31.92
C SER A 37 0.83 35.73 -32.20
N ILE A 38 1.50 35.52 -33.35
CA ILE A 38 2.08 34.22 -33.74
C ILE A 38 3.15 33.83 -32.73
N SER A 39 4.06 34.73 -32.38
CA SER A 39 5.12 34.48 -31.43
C SER A 39 4.58 34.16 -30.02
N GLU A 40 3.53 34.85 -29.56
CA GLU A 40 2.87 34.56 -28.28
C GLU A 40 2.23 33.18 -28.30
N VAL A 41 1.56 32.79 -29.38
CA VAL A 41 0.94 31.46 -29.52
C VAL A 41 2.01 30.35 -29.56
N GLU A 42 3.09 30.58 -30.33
CA GLU A 42 4.21 29.60 -30.36
C GLU A 42 4.84 29.40 -28.99
N SER A 43 5.06 30.48 -28.25
CA SER A 43 5.55 30.45 -26.87
C SER A 43 4.60 29.70 -25.95
N ALA A 44 3.31 29.97 -26.06
CA ALA A 44 2.27 29.30 -25.28
C ALA A 44 2.20 27.78 -25.57
N VAL A 45 2.33 27.39 -26.85
CA VAL A 45 2.40 25.97 -27.25
C VAL A 45 3.62 25.28 -26.64
N ASN A 46 4.77 25.94 -26.65
CA ASN A 46 5.98 25.37 -26.03
C ASN A 46 5.85 25.24 -24.52
N GLU A 47 5.25 26.23 -23.87
CA GLU A 47 4.98 26.16 -22.42
C GLU A 47 4.00 25.04 -22.09
N LEU A 48 2.92 24.87 -22.85
CA LEU A 48 2.00 23.74 -22.68
C LEU A 48 2.68 22.38 -22.87
N ARG A 49 3.63 22.27 -23.80
CA ARG A 49 4.43 21.04 -23.97
C ARG A 49 5.30 20.76 -22.78
N ASN A 50 5.94 21.79 -22.21
CA ASN A 50 6.75 21.66 -21.01
C ASN A 50 5.89 21.21 -19.83
N MET A 51 4.73 21.85 -19.62
CA MET A 51 3.78 21.46 -18.59
C MET A 51 3.29 20.00 -18.75
N ALA A 52 2.96 19.61 -19.98
CA ALA A 52 2.54 18.24 -20.29
C ALA A 52 3.64 17.22 -19.99
N SER A 53 4.89 17.56 -20.31
CA SER A 53 6.04 16.71 -20.01
C SER A 53 6.26 16.56 -18.49
N GLU A 54 6.15 17.66 -17.75
CA GLU A 54 6.28 17.66 -16.29
C GLU A 54 5.17 16.82 -15.63
N PHE A 55 3.92 17.02 -16.04
CA PHE A 55 2.82 16.20 -15.54
C PHE A 55 2.96 14.72 -15.94
N GLY A 56 3.45 14.42 -17.15
CA GLY A 56 3.74 13.06 -17.57
C GLY A 56 4.79 12.37 -16.67
N ASN A 57 5.86 13.09 -16.32
CA ASN A 57 6.87 12.60 -15.41
C ASN A 57 6.30 12.39 -14.00
N ASN A 58 5.55 13.35 -13.48
CA ASN A 58 4.91 13.26 -12.18
C ASN A 58 3.91 12.09 -12.11
N TYR A 59 3.12 11.90 -13.19
CA TYR A 59 2.21 10.77 -13.32
C TYR A 59 2.95 9.43 -13.27
N SER A 60 4.07 9.31 -14.00
CA SER A 60 4.89 8.09 -13.97
C SER A 60 5.45 7.79 -12.57
N ILE A 61 5.86 8.83 -11.83
CA ILE A 61 6.34 8.68 -10.45
C ILE A 61 5.19 8.20 -9.54
N VAL A 62 4.01 8.76 -9.67
CA VAL A 62 2.83 8.36 -8.88
C VAL A 62 2.47 6.90 -9.18
N GLN A 63 2.42 6.52 -10.46
CA GLN A 63 2.12 5.16 -10.87
C GLN A 63 3.13 4.14 -10.32
N ASN A 64 4.43 4.43 -10.45
CA ASN A 64 5.46 3.58 -9.87
C ASN A 64 5.35 3.45 -8.33
N ARG A 65 4.94 4.51 -7.65
CA ARG A 65 4.69 4.46 -6.20
C ARG A 65 3.45 3.64 -5.84
N GLU A 66 2.40 3.75 -6.64
CA GLU A 66 1.19 2.95 -6.49
C GLU A 66 1.52 1.47 -6.64
N ASP A 67 2.17 1.07 -7.74
CA ASP A 67 2.58 -0.32 -8.00
C ASP A 67 3.48 -0.86 -6.87
N PHE A 68 4.44 -0.05 -6.41
CA PHE A 68 5.31 -0.44 -5.30
C PHE A 68 4.53 -0.63 -4.00
N THR A 69 3.61 0.27 -3.71
CA THR A 69 2.80 0.20 -2.47
C THR A 69 1.88 -1.01 -2.49
N GLU A 70 1.27 -1.31 -3.63
CA GLU A 70 0.42 -2.49 -3.80
C GLU A 70 1.21 -3.79 -3.62
N ASN A 71 2.40 -3.88 -4.23
CA ASN A 71 3.29 -5.02 -4.01
C ASN A 71 3.74 -5.15 -2.55
N LEU A 72 4.01 -4.03 -1.88
CA LEU A 72 4.38 -4.03 -0.46
C LEU A 72 3.23 -4.50 0.43
N ILE A 73 2.00 -4.08 0.15
CA ILE A 73 0.79 -4.55 0.85
C ILE A 73 0.67 -6.07 0.70
N ASN A 74 0.76 -6.59 -0.52
CA ASN A 74 0.67 -8.02 -0.78
C ASN A 74 1.74 -8.84 -0.02
N VAL A 75 2.98 -8.35 0.02
CA VAL A 75 4.07 -9.00 0.78
C VAL A 75 3.81 -8.95 2.28
N LEU A 76 3.28 -7.84 2.81
CA LEU A 76 2.94 -7.71 4.22
C LEU A 76 1.75 -8.61 4.61
N GLU A 77 0.74 -8.71 3.75
CA GLU A 77 -0.39 -9.62 3.96
C GLU A 77 0.08 -11.09 3.95
N GLU A 78 0.90 -11.49 2.97
CA GLU A 78 1.48 -12.84 2.93
C GLU A 78 2.36 -13.13 4.17
N GLY A 79 3.14 -12.14 4.60
CA GLY A 79 3.96 -12.25 5.82
C GLY A 79 3.10 -12.42 7.08
N SER A 80 2.03 -11.65 7.20
CA SER A 80 1.06 -11.73 8.30
C SER A 80 0.36 -13.09 8.32
N ASP A 81 -0.09 -13.57 7.17
CA ASP A 81 -0.74 -14.88 7.04
C ASP A 81 0.20 -16.01 7.44
N LYS A 82 1.46 -15.97 7.00
CA LYS A 82 2.47 -16.97 7.38
C LYS A 82 2.74 -16.99 8.89
N LEU A 83 2.79 -15.83 9.53
CA LEU A 83 2.97 -15.73 10.98
C LEU A 83 1.75 -16.30 11.72
N THR A 84 0.56 -15.96 11.29
CA THR A 84 -0.69 -16.45 11.89
C THR A 84 -0.86 -17.95 11.74
N LEU A 85 -0.55 -18.50 10.55
CA LEU A 85 -0.62 -19.94 10.30
C LEU A 85 0.43 -20.73 11.10
N ALA A 86 1.63 -20.19 11.30
CA ALA A 86 2.65 -20.79 12.15
C ALA A 86 2.18 -20.87 13.61
N ASP A 87 1.60 -19.81 14.13
CA ASP A 87 1.04 -19.76 15.49
C ASP A 87 -0.13 -20.74 15.66
N MET A 88 -1.01 -20.87 14.66
CA MET A 88 -2.11 -21.83 14.70
C MET A 88 -1.63 -23.30 14.70
N ASN A 89 -0.54 -23.61 14.01
CA ASN A 89 0.05 -24.95 14.02
C ASN A 89 0.66 -25.28 15.38
N GLU A 90 1.34 -24.33 16.00
CA GLU A 90 1.90 -24.47 17.34
C GLU A 90 0.78 -24.64 18.38
N GLU A 91 -0.26 -23.82 18.31
CA GLU A 91 -1.42 -23.89 19.20
C GLU A 91 -2.18 -25.21 19.04
N SER A 92 -2.34 -25.70 17.81
CA SER A 92 -2.95 -27.00 17.56
C SER A 92 -2.13 -28.15 18.15
N ALA A 93 -0.82 -28.10 18.04
CA ALA A 93 0.07 -29.09 18.64
C ALA A 93 0.01 -29.05 20.18
N ASN A 94 -0.02 -27.88 20.76
CA ASN A 94 -0.18 -27.65 22.19
C ASN A 94 -1.53 -28.18 22.70
N MET A 95 -2.61 -27.94 21.97
CA MET A 95 -3.95 -28.42 22.30
C MET A 95 -4.02 -29.96 22.26
N LEU A 96 -3.44 -30.59 21.24
CA LEU A 96 -3.33 -32.06 21.15
C LEU A 96 -2.51 -32.64 22.30
N ALA A 97 -1.39 -32.02 22.65
CA ALA A 97 -0.57 -32.45 23.77
C ALA A 97 -1.33 -32.32 25.11
N LEU A 98 -2.10 -31.26 25.28
CA LEU A 98 -2.93 -31.04 26.45
C LEU A 98 -4.05 -32.09 26.57
N GLN A 99 -4.75 -32.37 25.49
CA GLN A 99 -5.79 -33.40 25.43
C GLN A 99 -5.21 -34.78 25.75
N THR A 100 -4.04 -35.10 25.19
CA THR A 100 -3.36 -36.37 25.47
C THR A 100 -2.97 -36.49 26.97
N ARG A 101 -2.41 -35.45 27.57
CA ARG A 101 -2.08 -35.38 28.99
C ARG A 101 -3.32 -35.55 29.85
N GLN A 102 -4.41 -34.89 29.49
CA GLN A 102 -5.68 -34.99 30.21
C GLN A 102 -6.22 -36.44 30.18
N GLN A 103 -6.20 -37.08 29.03
CA GLN A 103 -6.65 -38.47 28.86
C GLN A 103 -5.77 -39.43 29.63
N LEU A 104 -4.44 -39.25 29.59
CA LEU A 104 -3.51 -40.03 30.38
C LEU A 104 -3.72 -39.84 31.89
N GLY A 105 -3.99 -38.60 32.35
CA GLY A 105 -4.31 -38.28 33.71
C GLY A 105 -5.57 -38.99 34.20
N ILE A 106 -6.65 -38.97 33.43
CA ILE A 106 -7.91 -39.64 33.73
C ILE A 106 -7.68 -41.17 33.82
N ASN A 107 -6.97 -41.74 32.85
CA ASN A 107 -6.68 -43.17 32.84
C ASN A 107 -5.82 -43.59 34.04
N SER A 108 -4.79 -42.80 34.34
CA SER A 108 -3.91 -43.07 35.50
C SER A 108 -4.68 -42.98 36.84
N LEU A 109 -5.57 -41.99 36.97
CA LEU A 109 -6.41 -41.83 38.15
C LEU A 109 -7.40 -43.01 38.31
N SER A 110 -7.99 -43.46 37.20
CA SER A 110 -8.86 -44.62 37.17
C SER A 110 -8.13 -45.91 37.57
N LEU A 111 -6.93 -46.13 37.04
CA LEU A 111 -6.07 -47.25 37.43
C LEU A 111 -5.68 -47.21 38.91
N ALA A 112 -5.29 -46.05 39.42
CA ALA A 112 -4.96 -45.85 40.83
C ALA A 112 -6.16 -46.11 41.75
N SER A 113 -7.36 -45.65 41.37
CA SER A 113 -8.61 -45.92 42.09
C SER A 113 -8.95 -47.42 42.12
N GLN A 114 -8.80 -48.11 40.96
CA GLN A 114 -9.02 -49.57 40.90
C GLN A 114 -8.01 -50.34 41.75
N ALA A 115 -6.74 -49.93 41.73
CA ALA A 115 -5.72 -50.55 42.60
C ALA A 115 -6.01 -50.36 44.08
N ALA A 116 -6.43 -49.14 44.46
CA ALA A 116 -6.83 -48.87 45.85
C ALA A 116 -8.05 -49.70 46.30
N GLN A 117 -9.05 -49.86 45.40
CA GLN A 117 -10.20 -50.73 45.67
C GLN A 117 -9.84 -52.21 45.76
N ALA A 118 -8.88 -52.67 44.95
CA ALA A 118 -8.40 -54.07 45.03
C ALA A 118 -7.69 -54.35 46.36
N VAL A 119 -6.89 -53.41 46.86
CA VAL A 119 -6.26 -53.53 48.17
C VAL A 119 -7.31 -53.56 49.29
N LEU A 120 -8.32 -52.69 49.22
CA LEU A 120 -9.42 -52.66 50.21
C LEU A 120 -10.25 -53.97 50.24
N LYS A 121 -10.30 -54.71 49.12
CA LYS A 121 -11.00 -56.01 49.06
C LYS A 121 -10.19 -57.16 49.61
N LEU A 122 -8.91 -56.98 49.84
CA LEU A 122 -8.00 -58.01 50.35
C LEU A 122 -7.94 -58.07 51.90
N PHE A 123 -8.44 -56.98 52.54
CA PHE A 123 -8.60 -56.84 53.97
C PHE A 123 -10.07 -56.90 54.36
#